data_cd1c12642470639081497e12bdea2d73
#
_entry.id   cd1c12642470639081497e12bdea2d73
#
_cell.length_a   1.000
_cell.length_b   1.000
_cell.length_c   1.000
_cell.angle_alpha   90.00
_cell.angle_beta   90.00
_cell.angle_gamma   90.00
#
_symmetry.space_group_name_H-M   'P 1'
#
loop_
_entity.id
_entity.type
_entity.pdbx_description
1 polymer ?
#
loop_
_entity_poly.entity_id
_entity_poly.type
_entity_poly.pdbx_seq_one_letter_code
_entity_poly.pdbx_strand_id
1 'polypeptide(L)'
;MGSEMCIRDRRYVQNVTDVDDPLLERAEAIGVDWHQLATEQTQLFAEDMAALAVVPPEVYLGVIDTLPLVVDAVERLLESGHAYTVPGGDGEPDGDVYFSVRTDPRFGSVAHLDEDTMATVFAERGGDPGRPGKKDPLDALLWRVERPGEPEWHGASLGRGRPGWHIECTTIALEHLGMSFDVQGGGSDLAFPHHEMGAAHAHALTGGWPYAQVYAHAGMVGYEGHKMSKSRGNLVLVSRLRADGVEPAAIRLALLAHHYRADWEYTLSLIHISEP
;
A
#
# COMPACT_ATOMS: atom_id res chain seq x y z
N MET A 1 -38.96 24.45 5.01
CA MET A 1 -37.75 24.11 5.70
C MET A 1 -37.07 23.02 4.88
N GLY A 2 -36.14 23.42 4.01
CA GLY A 2 -35.37 22.47 3.24
C GLY A 2 -34.45 21.73 4.18
N SER A 3 -34.47 20.40 4.15
CA SER A 3 -33.46 19.59 4.77
C SER A 3 -32.19 19.85 3.96
N GLU A 4 -31.33 20.71 4.46
CA GLU A 4 -29.92 20.65 4.09
C GLU A 4 -29.42 19.26 4.51
N MET A 5 -29.44 18.34 3.58
CA MET A 5 -28.61 17.15 3.73
C MET A 5 -27.18 17.70 3.87
N CYS A 6 -26.66 17.63 5.09
CA CYS A 6 -25.25 17.85 5.32
C CYS A 6 -24.51 16.88 4.42
N ILE A 7 -24.09 17.36 3.26
CA ILE A 7 -23.01 16.75 2.51
C ILE A 7 -21.83 16.94 3.44
N ARG A 8 -21.51 15.90 4.22
CA ARG A 8 -20.32 15.91 5.04
C ARG A 8 -19.16 16.00 4.06
N ASP A 9 -18.40 17.08 4.15
CA ASP A 9 -17.16 17.21 3.44
C ASP A 9 -16.33 15.98 3.81
N ARG A 10 -15.93 15.21 2.80
CA ARG A 10 -15.05 14.07 3.00
C ARG A 10 -13.65 14.47 2.57
N ARG A 11 -12.69 14.20 3.41
CA ARG A 11 -11.29 14.29 3.05
C ARG A 11 -10.83 12.91 2.60
N TYR A 12 -10.52 12.78 1.32
CA TYR A 12 -10.01 11.56 0.74
C TYR A 12 -8.52 11.72 0.44
N VAL A 13 -7.73 10.86 1.06
CA VAL A 13 -6.28 10.81 0.91
C VAL A 13 -5.91 9.46 0.32
N GLN A 14 -5.10 9.46 -0.71
CA GLN A 14 -4.61 8.25 -1.37
C GLN A 14 -3.11 8.40 -1.65
N ASN A 15 -2.36 7.33 -1.36
CA ASN A 15 -0.96 7.25 -1.75
C ASN A 15 -0.81 6.78 -3.20
N VAL A 16 0.35 7.09 -3.78
CA VAL A 16 0.86 6.50 -5.01
C VAL A 16 2.09 5.68 -4.65
N THR A 17 2.11 4.42 -5.04
CA THR A 17 3.32 3.59 -4.94
C THR A 17 4.16 3.83 -6.20
N ASP A 18 4.97 4.88 -6.16
CA ASP A 18 5.83 5.32 -7.25
C ASP A 18 7.26 4.77 -7.19
N VAL A 19 7.57 4.05 -6.11
CA VAL A 19 8.83 3.33 -5.92
C VAL A 19 8.57 1.97 -5.26
N ASP A 20 8.60 0.90 -6.05
CA ASP A 20 8.57 -0.46 -5.53
C ASP A 20 9.44 -1.41 -6.38
N ASP A 21 9.82 -2.54 -5.82
CA ASP A 21 10.67 -3.51 -6.53
C ASP A 21 10.03 -3.98 -7.86
N PRO A 22 8.72 -4.30 -7.94
CA PRO A 22 8.07 -4.66 -9.21
C PRO A 22 8.10 -3.57 -10.29
N LEU A 23 8.07 -2.29 -9.90
CA LEU A 23 8.18 -1.17 -10.85
C LEU A 23 9.60 -1.08 -11.41
N LEU A 24 10.61 -1.19 -10.52
CA LEU A 24 12.03 -1.13 -10.88
C LEU A 24 12.40 -2.29 -11.81
N GLU A 25 12.03 -3.52 -11.45
CA GLU A 25 12.22 -4.71 -12.28
C GLU A 25 11.56 -4.56 -13.66
N ARG A 26 10.36 -3.99 -13.70
CA ARG A 26 9.66 -3.76 -14.96
C ARG A 26 10.35 -2.71 -15.82
N ALA A 27 10.79 -1.60 -15.23
CA ALA A 27 11.50 -0.53 -15.94
C ALA A 27 12.80 -1.06 -16.56
N GLU A 28 13.57 -1.84 -15.81
CA GLU A 28 14.77 -2.51 -16.29
C GLU A 28 14.47 -3.48 -17.44
N ALA A 29 13.47 -4.35 -17.28
CA ALA A 29 13.10 -5.36 -18.27
C ALA A 29 12.67 -4.77 -19.63
N ILE A 30 12.10 -3.55 -19.64
CA ILE A 30 11.66 -2.88 -20.87
C ILE A 30 12.61 -1.74 -21.32
N GLY A 31 13.67 -1.49 -20.54
CA GLY A 31 14.72 -0.53 -20.89
C GLY A 31 14.27 0.92 -20.84
N VAL A 32 13.35 1.28 -19.92
CA VAL A 32 12.87 2.65 -19.71
C VAL A 32 13.30 3.18 -18.36
N ASP A 33 13.33 4.50 -18.21
CA ASP A 33 13.53 5.16 -16.93
C ASP A 33 12.33 4.86 -16.00
N TRP A 34 12.62 4.44 -14.77
CA TRP A 34 11.57 4.05 -13.83
C TRP A 34 10.69 5.22 -13.38
N HIS A 35 11.22 6.45 -13.29
CA HIS A 35 10.45 7.66 -13.00
C HIS A 35 9.44 7.96 -14.11
N GLN A 36 9.88 7.81 -15.37
CA GLN A 36 8.99 7.96 -16.50
C GLN A 36 7.87 6.92 -16.44
N LEU A 37 8.23 5.65 -16.20
CA LEU A 37 7.24 4.56 -16.09
C LEU A 37 6.24 4.83 -14.95
N ALA A 38 6.72 5.21 -13.76
CA ALA A 38 5.86 5.56 -12.62
C ALA A 38 4.87 6.67 -12.97
N THR A 39 5.38 7.76 -13.57
CA THR A 39 4.56 8.91 -13.96
C THR A 39 3.49 8.53 -14.99
N GLU A 40 3.85 7.78 -16.04
CA GLU A 40 2.92 7.34 -17.08
C GLU A 40 1.84 6.40 -16.52
N GLN A 41 2.21 5.46 -15.63
CA GLN A 41 1.24 4.54 -15.04
C GLN A 41 0.31 5.23 -14.04
N THR A 42 0.81 6.19 -13.28
CA THR A 42 0.01 7.00 -12.36
C THR A 42 -1.00 7.85 -13.13
N GLN A 43 -0.58 8.49 -14.22
CA GLN A 43 -1.46 9.26 -15.09
C GLN A 43 -2.54 8.38 -15.73
N LEU A 44 -2.17 7.21 -16.25
CA LEU A 44 -3.10 6.25 -16.84
C LEU A 44 -4.16 5.79 -15.82
N PHE A 45 -3.73 5.51 -14.60
CA PHE A 45 -4.65 5.16 -13.51
C PHE A 45 -5.62 6.30 -13.19
N ALA A 46 -5.13 7.54 -13.11
CA ALA A 46 -5.98 8.70 -12.85
C ALA A 46 -7.03 8.90 -13.97
N GLU A 47 -6.65 8.70 -15.23
CA GLU A 47 -7.56 8.74 -16.39
C GLU A 47 -8.61 7.64 -16.34
N ASP A 48 -8.21 6.42 -15.93
CA ASP A 48 -9.14 5.30 -15.74
C ASP A 48 -10.16 5.61 -14.65
N MET A 49 -9.70 6.13 -13.51
CA MET A 49 -10.59 6.50 -12.40
C MET A 49 -11.56 7.63 -12.79
N ALA A 50 -11.07 8.62 -13.52
CA ALA A 50 -11.91 9.71 -14.04
C ALA A 50 -12.98 9.19 -15.02
N ALA A 51 -12.61 8.28 -15.94
CA ALA A 51 -13.54 7.66 -16.86
C ALA A 51 -14.62 6.84 -16.14
N LEU A 52 -14.26 6.16 -15.06
CA LEU A 52 -15.21 5.44 -14.20
C LEU A 52 -16.02 6.36 -13.28
N ALA A 53 -15.89 7.68 -13.40
CA ALA A 53 -16.53 8.67 -12.53
C ALA A 53 -16.23 8.43 -11.03
N VAL A 54 -15.03 7.97 -10.70
CA VAL A 54 -14.53 7.90 -9.33
C VAL A 54 -14.12 9.31 -8.92
N VAL A 55 -14.56 9.74 -7.75
CA VAL A 55 -14.18 11.06 -7.23
C VAL A 55 -12.69 11.05 -6.89
N PRO A 56 -11.89 11.99 -7.42
CA PRO A 56 -10.46 12.02 -7.18
C PRO A 56 -10.16 12.28 -5.70
N PRO A 57 -9.02 11.79 -5.19
CA PRO A 57 -8.55 12.14 -3.85
C PRO A 57 -8.24 13.64 -3.78
N GLU A 58 -8.44 14.23 -2.61
CA GLU A 58 -8.03 15.61 -2.31
C GLU A 58 -6.51 15.70 -2.15
N VAL A 59 -5.93 14.64 -1.62
CA VAL A 59 -4.47 14.47 -1.46
C VAL A 59 -4.07 13.19 -2.18
N TYR A 60 -3.17 13.31 -3.16
CA TYR A 60 -2.65 12.21 -3.97
C TYR A 60 -1.13 12.35 -4.07
N LEU A 61 -0.41 11.64 -3.19
CA LEU A 61 1.03 11.81 -2.99
C LEU A 61 1.78 10.50 -3.21
N GLY A 62 2.94 10.62 -3.85
CA GLY A 62 3.92 9.56 -3.98
C GLY A 62 4.86 9.48 -2.78
N VAL A 63 5.61 8.40 -2.73
CA VAL A 63 6.66 8.16 -1.74
C VAL A 63 7.73 9.25 -1.82
N ILE A 64 8.14 9.60 -3.04
CA ILE A 64 9.19 10.60 -3.30
C ILE A 64 8.83 11.94 -2.66
N ASP A 65 7.58 12.38 -2.79
CA ASP A 65 7.11 13.66 -2.25
C ASP A 65 7.08 13.66 -0.71
N THR A 66 6.98 12.48 -0.10
CA THR A 66 6.78 12.30 1.34
C THR A 66 8.01 11.78 2.09
N LEU A 67 9.13 11.60 1.40
CA LEU A 67 10.38 11.13 2.00
C LEU A 67 10.80 11.86 3.28
N PRO A 68 10.70 13.21 3.38
CA PRO A 68 11.04 13.89 4.63
C PRO A 68 10.17 13.47 5.81
N LEU A 69 8.88 13.17 5.58
CA LEU A 69 7.96 12.68 6.61
C LEU A 69 8.35 11.27 7.08
N VAL A 70 8.75 10.42 6.12
CA VAL A 70 9.18 9.05 6.43
C VAL A 70 10.47 9.06 7.24
N VAL A 71 11.46 9.86 6.83
CA VAL A 71 12.74 9.98 7.55
C VAL A 71 12.52 10.43 8.99
N ASP A 72 11.75 11.51 9.22
CA ASP A 72 11.38 11.98 10.56
C ASP A 72 10.71 10.88 11.40
N ALA A 73 9.75 10.17 10.80
CA ALA A 73 9.04 9.10 11.49
C ALA A 73 9.97 7.95 11.89
N VAL A 74 10.87 7.52 11.02
CA VAL A 74 11.81 6.44 11.30
C VAL A 74 12.82 6.85 12.38
N GLU A 75 13.35 8.08 12.32
CA GLU A 75 14.24 8.62 13.35
C GLU A 75 13.54 8.64 14.74
N ARG A 76 12.30 9.11 14.81
CA ARG A 76 11.50 9.11 16.04
C ARG A 76 11.21 7.71 16.57
N LEU A 77 10.95 6.73 15.69
CA LEU A 77 10.79 5.33 16.11
C LEU A 77 12.08 4.74 16.67
N LEU A 78 13.24 5.10 16.11
CA LEU A 78 14.54 4.71 16.66
C LEU A 78 14.80 5.33 18.02
N GLU A 79 14.60 6.65 18.16
CA GLU A 79 14.78 7.38 19.40
C GLU A 79 13.89 6.88 20.53
N SER A 80 12.66 6.52 20.22
CA SER A 80 11.69 5.99 21.19
C SER A 80 11.86 4.48 21.50
N GLY A 81 12.75 3.78 20.80
CA GLY A 81 13.02 2.36 21.00
C GLY A 81 12.00 1.42 20.38
N HIS A 82 11.12 1.94 19.51
CA HIS A 82 10.18 1.13 18.72
C HIS A 82 10.80 0.57 17.44
N ALA A 83 11.95 1.07 17.04
CA ALA A 83 12.74 0.57 15.93
C ALA A 83 14.18 0.25 16.35
N TYR A 84 14.90 -0.46 15.49
CA TYR A 84 16.28 -0.83 15.71
C TYR A 84 16.98 -1.10 14.39
N THR A 85 18.31 -1.03 14.39
CA THR A 85 19.14 -1.36 13.23
C THR A 85 19.49 -2.83 13.20
N VAL A 86 19.52 -3.39 12.01
CA VAL A 86 19.92 -4.78 11.75
C VAL A 86 21.27 -4.79 11.02
N PRO A 87 22.23 -5.64 11.43
CA PRO A 87 23.47 -5.84 10.71
C PRO A 87 23.22 -6.31 9.29
N GLY A 88 24.11 -5.96 8.37
CA GLY A 88 24.10 -6.51 7.02
C GLY A 88 24.29 -8.02 7.03
N GLY A 89 23.70 -8.69 6.05
CA GLY A 89 24.02 -10.08 5.73
C GLY A 89 25.29 -10.18 4.91
N ASP A 90 25.61 -11.39 4.43
CA ASP A 90 26.79 -11.62 3.58
C ASP A 90 26.74 -10.73 2.33
N GLY A 91 27.62 -9.72 2.29
CA GLY A 91 27.74 -8.76 1.17
C GLY A 91 26.73 -7.60 1.19
N GLU A 92 25.90 -7.49 2.21
CA GLU A 92 24.99 -6.36 2.40
C GLU A 92 25.57 -5.34 3.40
N PRO A 93 25.30 -4.02 3.23
CA PRO A 93 25.68 -3.02 4.21
C PRO A 93 24.87 -3.15 5.50
N ASP A 94 25.49 -2.77 6.61
CA ASP A 94 24.82 -2.62 7.91
C ASP A 94 23.90 -1.43 7.92
N GLY A 95 22.86 -1.48 8.76
CA GLY A 95 22.07 -0.31 9.13
C GLY A 95 20.64 -0.29 8.62
N ASP A 96 20.13 -1.37 8.01
CA ASP A 96 18.69 -1.48 7.73
C ASP A 96 17.91 -1.32 9.04
N VAL A 97 16.86 -0.51 9.01
CA VAL A 97 16.04 -0.20 10.17
C VAL A 97 14.74 -0.99 10.13
N TYR A 98 14.45 -1.68 11.22
CA TYR A 98 13.23 -2.49 11.38
C TYR A 98 12.37 -1.98 12.52
N PHE A 99 11.06 -2.02 12.32
CA PHE A 99 10.08 -1.80 13.38
C PHE A 99 9.98 -3.04 14.26
N SER A 100 9.92 -2.86 15.57
CA SER A 100 9.75 -3.93 16.52
C SER A 100 8.27 -4.13 16.84
N VAL A 101 7.62 -5.12 16.21
CA VAL A 101 6.18 -5.36 16.37
C VAL A 101 5.77 -5.67 17.82
N ARG A 102 6.67 -6.26 18.61
CA ARG A 102 6.41 -6.57 20.03
C ARG A 102 6.33 -5.32 20.92
N THR A 103 6.66 -4.14 20.39
CA THR A 103 6.50 -2.88 21.13
C THR A 103 5.08 -2.31 21.07
N ASP A 104 4.25 -2.79 20.12
CA ASP A 104 2.80 -2.49 20.12
C ASP A 104 2.02 -3.67 20.71
N PRO A 105 1.43 -3.55 21.93
CA PRO A 105 0.64 -4.60 22.54
C PRO A 105 -0.67 -4.91 21.81
N ARG A 106 -1.03 -4.10 20.82
CA ARG A 106 -2.24 -4.25 20.01
C ARG A 106 -1.96 -4.88 18.64
N PHE A 107 -0.70 -5.19 18.34
CA PHE A 107 -0.34 -5.85 17.08
C PHE A 107 -1.13 -7.15 16.90
N GLY A 108 -1.76 -7.31 15.72
CA GLY A 108 -2.70 -8.39 15.42
C GLY A 108 -4.18 -8.00 15.53
N SER A 109 -4.49 -6.78 16.01
CA SER A 109 -5.87 -6.32 16.24
C SER A 109 -6.61 -5.84 14.98
N VAL A 110 -5.93 -5.63 13.87
CA VAL A 110 -6.52 -5.22 12.59
C VAL A 110 -6.84 -6.44 11.73
N ALA A 111 -5.89 -7.34 11.58
CA ALA A 111 -6.01 -8.50 10.71
C ALA A 111 -6.71 -9.69 11.38
N HIS A 112 -6.65 -9.79 12.71
CA HIS A 112 -7.22 -10.90 13.49
C HIS A 112 -6.73 -12.30 13.07
N LEU A 113 -5.47 -12.39 12.62
CA LEU A 113 -4.82 -13.64 12.24
C LEU A 113 -4.04 -14.23 13.43
N ASP A 114 -3.92 -15.54 13.45
CA ASP A 114 -2.99 -16.21 14.38
C ASP A 114 -1.52 -16.02 13.93
N GLU A 115 -0.57 -16.24 14.83
CA GLU A 115 0.86 -15.98 14.59
C GLU A 115 1.43 -16.83 13.44
N ASP A 116 1.02 -18.08 13.28
CA ASP A 116 1.51 -18.96 12.22
C ASP A 116 1.02 -18.49 10.85
N THR A 117 -0.25 -18.08 10.77
CA THR A 117 -0.83 -17.50 9.58
C THR A 117 -0.15 -16.16 9.25
N MET A 118 0.08 -15.31 10.25
CA MET A 118 0.80 -14.04 10.05
C MET A 118 2.21 -14.29 9.50
N ALA A 119 2.97 -15.23 10.04
CA ALA A 119 4.32 -15.54 9.58
C ALA A 119 4.33 -16.01 8.12
N THR A 120 3.39 -16.88 7.75
CA THR A 120 3.24 -17.38 6.37
C THR A 120 2.89 -16.25 5.41
N VAL A 121 1.85 -15.49 5.72
CA VAL A 121 1.37 -14.38 4.85
C VAL A 121 2.41 -13.26 4.74
N PHE A 122 3.15 -12.98 5.82
CA PHE A 122 4.22 -11.99 5.81
C PHE A 122 5.31 -12.35 4.80
N ALA A 123 5.76 -13.62 4.82
CA ALA A 123 6.74 -14.11 3.85
C ALA A 123 6.24 -14.04 2.40
N GLU A 124 4.97 -14.41 2.16
CA GLU A 124 4.35 -14.38 0.83
C GLU A 124 4.19 -12.97 0.26
N ARG A 125 4.13 -11.95 1.14
CA ARG A 125 3.85 -10.56 0.77
C ARG A 125 5.05 -9.63 0.90
N GLY A 126 6.25 -10.16 0.68
CA GLY A 126 7.48 -9.39 0.62
C GLY A 126 8.17 -9.14 1.97
N GLY A 127 7.67 -9.77 3.04
CA GLY A 127 8.39 -9.80 4.31
C GLY A 127 9.58 -10.76 4.28
N ASP A 128 10.48 -10.57 5.20
CA ASP A 128 11.74 -11.30 5.32
C ASP A 128 11.91 -11.98 6.70
N PRO A 129 11.00 -12.91 7.09
CA PRO A 129 11.00 -13.48 8.43
C PRO A 129 12.30 -14.18 8.81
N GLY A 130 13.04 -14.65 7.82
CA GLY A 130 14.33 -15.34 8.01
C GLY A 130 15.55 -14.41 8.06
N ARG A 131 15.39 -13.08 7.96
CA ARG A 131 16.53 -12.17 7.96
C ARG A 131 17.30 -12.24 9.28
N PRO A 132 18.62 -12.52 9.24
CA PRO A 132 19.44 -12.55 10.44
C PRO A 132 19.46 -11.19 11.16
N GLY A 133 19.45 -11.20 12.49
CA GLY A 133 19.49 -9.99 13.30
C GLY A 133 18.13 -9.37 13.63
N LYS A 134 17.04 -9.83 13.05
CA LYS A 134 15.68 -9.44 13.47
C LYS A 134 15.38 -9.97 14.87
N LYS A 135 14.65 -9.16 15.65
CA LYS A 135 14.18 -9.55 17.01
C LYS A 135 12.93 -10.42 16.96
N ASP A 136 12.08 -10.19 15.98
CA ASP A 136 10.88 -10.97 15.71
C ASP A 136 10.76 -11.22 14.19
N PRO A 137 10.35 -12.41 13.74
CA PRO A 137 10.16 -12.70 12.33
C PRO A 137 9.22 -11.72 11.61
N LEU A 138 8.24 -11.16 12.33
CA LEU A 138 7.26 -10.20 11.78
C LEU A 138 7.73 -8.75 11.79
N ASP A 139 8.91 -8.43 12.36
CA ASP A 139 9.42 -7.06 12.33
C ASP A 139 9.55 -6.57 10.89
N ALA A 140 9.00 -5.39 10.59
CA ALA A 140 8.91 -4.86 9.25
C ALA A 140 10.00 -3.84 8.96
N LEU A 141 10.50 -3.84 7.73
CA LEU A 141 11.48 -2.88 7.25
C LEU A 141 10.88 -1.45 7.27
N LEU A 142 11.61 -0.50 7.86
CA LEU A 142 11.29 0.93 7.87
C LEU A 142 12.19 1.73 6.94
N TRP A 143 13.48 1.40 6.90
CA TRP A 143 14.47 2.03 6.06
C TRP A 143 15.48 1.00 5.59
N ARG A 144 15.68 0.93 4.27
CA ARG A 144 16.69 0.08 3.66
C ARG A 144 17.86 0.96 3.24
N VAL A 145 19.05 0.70 3.80
CA VAL A 145 20.25 1.42 3.36
C VAL A 145 20.57 1.10 1.91
N GLU A 146 21.28 2.00 1.27
CA GLU A 146 21.60 1.94 -0.17
C GLU A 146 22.10 0.59 -0.64
N ARG A 147 21.65 0.18 -1.82
CA ARG A 147 22.11 -1.02 -2.52
C ARG A 147 22.53 -0.64 -3.95
N PRO A 148 23.59 -1.24 -4.48
CA PRO A 148 24.01 -0.99 -5.86
C PRO A 148 22.87 -1.25 -6.84
N GLY A 149 22.53 -0.24 -7.66
CA GLY A 149 21.50 -0.34 -8.69
C GLY A 149 20.08 -0.06 -8.23
N GLU A 150 19.84 0.14 -6.93
CA GLU A 150 18.55 0.58 -6.42
C GLU A 150 18.46 2.12 -6.32
N PRO A 151 17.26 2.71 -6.48
CA PRO A 151 17.05 4.11 -6.16
C PRO A 151 17.34 4.40 -4.70
N GLU A 152 17.93 5.55 -4.42
CA GLU A 152 18.30 5.94 -3.08
C GLU A 152 18.06 7.43 -2.84
N TRP A 153 17.75 7.78 -1.61
CA TRP A 153 17.56 9.15 -1.15
C TRP A 153 18.38 9.44 0.09
N HIS A 154 18.54 10.70 0.39
CA HIS A 154 19.23 11.13 1.60
C HIS A 154 18.30 10.98 2.83
N GLY A 155 18.63 10.04 3.71
CA GLY A 155 17.84 9.70 4.91
C GLY A 155 18.33 10.37 6.19
N ALA A 156 18.97 11.56 6.12
CA ALA A 156 19.54 12.24 7.27
C ALA A 156 20.45 11.32 8.12
N SER A 157 20.11 11.07 9.39
CA SER A 157 20.89 10.17 10.27
C SER A 157 20.80 8.69 9.87
N LEU A 158 19.80 8.32 9.05
CA LEU A 158 19.62 6.95 8.56
C LEU A 158 20.59 6.59 7.42
N GLY A 159 21.35 7.58 6.91
CA GLY A 159 22.19 7.40 5.73
C GLY A 159 21.41 7.41 4.42
N ARG A 160 22.09 7.10 3.32
CA ARG A 160 21.42 6.95 2.01
C ARG A 160 20.65 5.64 1.97
N GLY A 161 19.47 5.66 1.30
CA GLY A 161 18.64 4.48 1.24
C GLY A 161 17.23 4.78 0.75
N ARG A 162 16.31 3.88 1.01
CA ARG A 162 14.89 4.01 0.66
C ARG A 162 13.97 3.53 1.77
N PRO A 163 12.73 4.04 1.84
CA PRO A 163 11.78 3.61 2.84
C PRO A 163 11.32 2.16 2.64
N GLY A 164 10.83 1.57 3.73
CA GLY A 164 10.03 0.35 3.68
C GLY A 164 8.58 0.67 3.32
N TRP A 165 7.91 -0.25 2.67
CA TRP A 165 6.58 -0.06 2.11
C TRP A 165 5.50 0.39 3.12
N HIS A 166 5.53 -0.09 4.37
CA HIS A 166 4.41 0.12 5.29
C HIS A 166 4.41 1.49 5.96
N ILE A 167 5.58 2.08 6.19
CA ILE A 167 5.71 3.38 6.89
C ILE A 167 5.26 4.55 6.01
N GLU A 168 5.38 4.43 4.69
CA GLU A 168 5.00 5.46 3.72
C GLU A 168 3.55 5.87 3.87
N CYS A 169 2.64 4.89 3.74
CA CYS A 169 1.20 5.15 3.87
C CYS A 169 0.81 5.66 5.26
N THR A 170 1.53 5.20 6.30
CA THR A 170 1.29 5.65 7.67
C THR A 170 1.59 7.13 7.84
N THR A 171 2.74 7.59 7.33
CA THR A 171 3.14 9.00 7.44
C THR A 171 2.22 9.92 6.65
N ILE A 172 1.81 9.52 5.44
CA ILE A 172 0.83 10.26 4.63
C ILE A 172 -0.50 10.40 5.38
N ALA A 173 -1.01 9.31 5.94
CA ALA A 173 -2.28 9.34 6.64
C ALA A 173 -2.21 10.16 7.93
N LEU A 174 -1.14 10.04 8.72
CA LEU A 174 -0.95 10.83 9.93
C LEU A 174 -0.83 12.33 9.64
N GLU A 175 -0.12 12.72 8.59
CA GLU A 175 0.03 14.13 8.19
C GLU A 175 -1.29 14.75 7.74
N HIS A 176 -2.08 14.02 6.96
CA HIS A 176 -3.26 14.60 6.31
C HIS A 176 -4.58 14.29 7.00
N LEU A 177 -4.68 13.20 7.76
CA LEU A 177 -5.90 12.78 8.45
C LEU A 177 -5.74 12.76 9.97
N GLY A 178 -4.51 12.63 10.47
CA GLY A 178 -4.24 12.43 11.89
C GLY A 178 -4.61 11.03 12.37
N MET A 179 -4.75 10.90 13.69
CA MET A 179 -5.22 9.66 14.34
C MET A 179 -6.74 9.59 14.35
N SER A 180 -7.25 8.37 14.45
CA SER A 180 -8.69 8.09 14.59
C SER A 180 -9.53 8.58 13.41
N PHE A 181 -8.96 8.59 12.19
CA PHE A 181 -9.75 8.92 11.00
C PHE A 181 -10.82 7.84 10.72
N ASP A 182 -11.84 8.20 9.95
CA ASP A 182 -13.05 7.39 9.87
C ASP A 182 -12.81 6.01 9.22
N VAL A 183 -12.15 5.95 8.06
CA VAL A 183 -12.04 4.70 7.29
C VAL A 183 -10.64 4.52 6.67
N GLN A 184 -10.00 3.39 6.97
CA GLN A 184 -8.86 2.85 6.23
C GLN A 184 -9.37 1.85 5.19
N GLY A 185 -9.22 2.18 3.91
CA GLY A 185 -9.68 1.34 2.80
C GLY A 185 -8.55 0.66 2.05
N GLY A 186 -8.84 -0.51 1.45
CA GLY A 186 -7.90 -1.23 0.60
C GLY A 186 -8.42 -2.57 0.13
N GLY A 187 -7.61 -3.33 -0.59
CA GLY A 187 -7.90 -4.72 -0.91
C GLY A 187 -7.80 -5.63 0.32
N SER A 188 -8.43 -6.79 0.29
CA SER A 188 -8.37 -7.75 1.40
C SER A 188 -6.95 -8.27 1.66
N ASP A 189 -6.09 -8.20 0.66
CA ASP A 189 -4.67 -8.53 0.80
C ASP A 189 -3.86 -7.48 1.55
N LEU A 190 -4.36 -6.24 1.70
CA LEU A 190 -3.72 -5.20 2.49
C LEU A 190 -4.03 -5.28 4.00
N ALA A 191 -5.02 -6.06 4.43
CA ALA A 191 -5.32 -6.20 5.85
C ALA A 191 -4.09 -6.59 6.66
N PHE A 192 -3.33 -7.56 6.15
CA PHE A 192 -2.03 -7.97 6.67
C PHE A 192 -1.04 -8.22 5.53
N PRO A 193 0.22 -7.78 5.64
CA PRO A 193 0.80 -7.04 6.77
C PRO A 193 0.54 -5.53 6.76
N HIS A 194 0.12 -4.93 5.64
CA HIS A 194 0.21 -3.50 5.39
C HIS A 194 -0.59 -2.64 6.38
N HIS A 195 -1.90 -2.88 6.54
CA HIS A 195 -2.75 -2.10 7.44
C HIS A 195 -2.44 -2.39 8.92
N GLU A 196 -2.10 -3.63 9.25
CA GLU A 196 -1.65 -3.99 10.60
C GLU A 196 -0.38 -3.24 10.98
N MET A 197 0.64 -3.26 10.10
CA MET A 197 1.89 -2.53 10.30
C MET A 197 1.65 -1.03 10.37
N GLY A 198 0.82 -0.49 9.48
CA GLY A 198 0.47 0.93 9.49
C GLY A 198 -0.14 1.37 10.80
N ALA A 199 -1.04 0.58 11.37
CA ALA A 199 -1.62 0.85 12.68
C ALA A 199 -0.56 0.81 13.79
N ALA A 200 0.30 -0.21 13.80
CA ALA A 200 1.36 -0.34 14.80
C ALA A 200 2.37 0.82 14.75
N HIS A 201 2.77 1.24 13.54
CA HIS A 201 3.64 2.42 13.36
C HIS A 201 2.98 3.69 13.91
N ALA A 202 1.69 3.91 13.60
CA ALA A 202 0.96 5.08 14.05
C ALA A 202 0.80 5.10 15.58
N HIS A 203 0.52 3.96 16.21
CA HIS A 203 0.45 3.83 17.67
C HIS A 203 1.80 4.18 18.32
N ALA A 204 2.90 3.65 17.78
CA ALA A 204 4.24 3.91 18.29
C ALA A 204 4.65 5.38 18.13
N LEU A 205 4.34 6.00 16.98
CA LEU A 205 4.67 7.39 16.68
C LEU A 205 3.89 8.40 17.52
N THR A 206 2.65 8.08 17.89
CA THR A 206 1.73 9.05 18.49
C THR A 206 1.31 8.73 19.91
N GLY A 207 1.42 7.47 20.33
CA GLY A 207 0.82 6.97 21.56
C GLY A 207 -0.71 6.92 21.53
N GLY A 208 -1.35 7.28 20.40
CA GLY A 208 -2.80 7.35 20.22
C GLY A 208 -3.42 6.00 19.85
N TRP A 209 -4.77 5.93 19.97
CA TRP A 209 -5.60 4.78 19.59
C TRP A 209 -7.02 5.26 19.30
N PRO A 210 -7.74 4.66 18.31
CA PRO A 210 -7.25 3.80 17.26
C PRO A 210 -6.55 4.60 16.14
N TYR A 211 -5.83 3.94 15.23
CA TYR A 211 -5.29 4.57 14.02
C TYR A 211 -6.42 4.94 13.06
N ALA A 212 -7.30 4.00 12.74
CA ALA A 212 -8.54 4.23 12.00
C ALA A 212 -9.74 3.66 12.76
N GLN A 213 -10.92 4.30 12.62
CA GLN A 213 -12.15 3.84 13.28
C GLN A 213 -12.71 2.57 12.64
N VAL A 214 -12.56 2.44 11.31
CA VAL A 214 -13.05 1.30 10.54
C VAL A 214 -12.01 0.91 9.49
N TYR A 215 -11.80 -0.40 9.33
CA TYR A 215 -11.05 -0.97 8.23
C TYR A 215 -12.01 -1.60 7.23
N ALA A 216 -11.98 -1.11 5.98
CA ALA A 216 -12.84 -1.60 4.91
C ALA A 216 -11.99 -2.27 3.83
N HIS A 217 -12.09 -3.60 3.70
CA HIS A 217 -11.31 -4.36 2.74
C HIS A 217 -12.21 -4.89 1.62
N ALA A 218 -11.83 -4.59 0.38
CA ALA A 218 -12.50 -5.09 -0.81
C ALA A 218 -12.03 -6.51 -1.14
N GLY A 219 -12.97 -7.36 -1.54
CA GLY A 219 -12.67 -8.69 -2.06
C GLY A 219 -11.84 -8.64 -3.34
N MET A 220 -11.17 -9.74 -3.64
CA MET A 220 -10.31 -9.88 -4.80
C MET A 220 -11.11 -10.25 -6.04
N VAL A 221 -10.63 -9.79 -7.20
CA VAL A 221 -11.20 -10.14 -8.50
C VAL A 221 -10.35 -11.22 -9.15
N GLY A 222 -10.96 -12.36 -9.47
CA GLY A 222 -10.35 -13.43 -10.22
C GLY A 222 -10.62 -13.31 -11.73
N TYR A 223 -9.84 -14.03 -12.53
CA TYR A 223 -10.08 -14.22 -13.94
C TYR A 223 -9.60 -15.62 -14.38
N GLU A 224 -10.44 -16.35 -15.10
CA GLU A 224 -10.18 -17.73 -15.56
C GLU A 224 -9.87 -18.71 -14.40
N GLY A 225 -10.60 -18.56 -13.28
CA GLY A 225 -10.45 -19.42 -12.10
C GLY A 225 -9.22 -19.13 -11.26
N HIS A 226 -8.52 -18.01 -11.50
CA HIS A 226 -7.30 -17.65 -10.82
C HIS A 226 -7.29 -16.20 -10.36
N LYS A 227 -6.56 -15.92 -9.26
CA LYS A 227 -6.23 -14.54 -8.89
C LYS A 227 -5.52 -13.87 -10.07
N MET A 228 -5.93 -12.64 -10.41
CA MET A 228 -5.21 -11.81 -11.37
C MET A 228 -3.81 -11.50 -10.86
N SER A 229 -2.79 -11.71 -11.70
CA SER A 229 -1.41 -11.38 -11.36
C SER A 229 -0.58 -11.03 -12.60
N LYS A 230 0.42 -10.16 -12.41
CA LYS A 230 1.38 -9.78 -13.46
C LYS A 230 2.11 -11.00 -14.02
N SER A 231 2.53 -11.93 -13.16
CA SER A 231 3.28 -13.13 -13.53
C SER A 231 2.49 -14.11 -14.38
N ARG A 232 1.16 -14.15 -14.24
CA ARG A 232 0.27 -14.98 -15.05
C ARG A 232 -0.16 -14.31 -16.36
N GLY A 233 0.03 -12.98 -16.47
CA GLY A 233 -0.41 -12.22 -17.65
C GLY A 233 -1.94 -12.14 -17.80
N ASN A 234 -2.71 -12.44 -16.75
CA ASN A 234 -4.17 -12.49 -16.76
C ASN A 234 -4.82 -11.22 -16.16
N LEU A 235 -4.10 -10.09 -16.15
CA LEU A 235 -4.65 -8.84 -15.67
C LEU A 235 -5.69 -8.28 -16.65
N VAL A 236 -6.85 -7.93 -16.14
CA VAL A 236 -7.87 -7.16 -16.86
C VAL A 236 -7.72 -5.70 -16.42
N LEU A 237 -7.20 -4.87 -17.32
CA LEU A 237 -6.93 -3.47 -17.05
C LEU A 237 -8.07 -2.60 -17.58
N VAL A 238 -8.52 -1.63 -16.80
CA VAL A 238 -9.58 -0.67 -17.19
C VAL A 238 -9.18 0.07 -18.46
N SER A 239 -7.93 0.55 -18.54
CA SER A 239 -7.38 1.21 -19.73
C SER A 239 -7.50 0.36 -21.00
N ARG A 240 -7.28 -0.94 -20.88
CA ARG A 240 -7.41 -1.88 -22.00
C ARG A 240 -8.86 -2.04 -22.43
N LEU A 241 -9.77 -2.25 -21.49
CA LEU A 241 -11.20 -2.34 -21.78
C LEU A 241 -11.72 -1.07 -22.47
N ARG A 242 -11.30 0.11 -21.99
CA ARG A 242 -11.62 1.40 -22.63
C ARG A 242 -11.06 1.50 -24.06
N ALA A 243 -9.82 1.06 -24.27
CA ALA A 243 -9.21 1.05 -25.60
C ALA A 243 -9.91 0.09 -26.57
N ASP A 244 -10.45 -1.01 -26.06
CA ASP A 244 -11.24 -1.97 -26.80
C ASP A 244 -12.72 -1.53 -27.01
N GLY A 245 -13.07 -0.33 -26.57
CA GLY A 245 -14.37 0.33 -26.81
C GLY A 245 -15.46 0.01 -25.78
N VAL A 246 -15.10 -0.60 -24.64
CA VAL A 246 -16.08 -0.87 -23.58
C VAL A 246 -16.46 0.46 -22.90
N GLU A 247 -17.76 0.70 -22.78
CA GLU A 247 -18.27 1.87 -22.08
C GLU A 247 -17.83 1.92 -20.61
N PRO A 248 -17.24 3.02 -20.13
CA PRO A 248 -16.78 3.12 -18.73
C PRO A 248 -17.88 2.88 -17.69
N ALA A 249 -19.13 3.28 -18.00
CA ALA A 249 -20.28 3.01 -17.14
C ALA A 249 -20.56 1.52 -16.99
N ALA A 250 -20.36 0.72 -18.05
CA ALA A 250 -20.50 -0.72 -18.00
C ALA A 250 -19.44 -1.36 -17.09
N ILE A 251 -18.18 -0.92 -17.21
CA ILE A 251 -17.10 -1.37 -16.32
C ILE A 251 -17.43 -1.04 -14.86
N ARG A 252 -17.88 0.18 -14.60
CA ARG A 252 -18.29 0.60 -13.26
C ARG A 252 -19.43 -0.24 -12.69
N LEU A 253 -20.46 -0.53 -13.50
CA LEU A 253 -21.58 -1.38 -13.09
C LEU A 253 -21.14 -2.80 -12.77
N ALA A 254 -20.25 -3.38 -13.58
CA ALA A 254 -19.70 -4.71 -13.30
C ALA A 254 -18.96 -4.74 -11.93
N LEU A 255 -18.15 -3.73 -11.64
CA LEU A 255 -17.46 -3.61 -10.34
C LEU A 255 -18.46 -3.45 -9.17
N LEU A 256 -19.56 -2.75 -9.36
CA LEU A 256 -20.58 -2.49 -8.33
C LEU A 256 -21.64 -3.59 -8.22
N ALA A 257 -21.67 -4.55 -9.13
CA ALA A 257 -22.67 -5.64 -9.13
C ALA A 257 -22.46 -6.64 -7.99
N HIS A 258 -21.30 -6.62 -7.35
CA HIS A 258 -20.93 -7.52 -6.28
C HIS A 258 -20.83 -6.82 -4.94
N HIS A 259 -21.06 -7.57 -3.85
CA HIS A 259 -20.79 -7.03 -2.54
C HIS A 259 -19.29 -6.77 -2.38
N TYR A 260 -18.89 -5.58 -1.94
CA TYR A 260 -17.49 -5.15 -1.94
C TYR A 260 -16.52 -6.09 -1.20
N ARG A 261 -16.99 -6.83 -0.19
CA ARG A 261 -16.18 -7.81 0.58
C ARG A 261 -16.06 -9.17 -0.08
N ALA A 262 -16.90 -9.47 -1.08
CA ALA A 262 -16.91 -10.78 -1.71
C ALA A 262 -15.84 -10.85 -2.79
N ASP A 263 -15.09 -11.94 -2.80
CA ASP A 263 -14.30 -12.30 -3.96
C ASP A 263 -15.23 -12.68 -5.11
N TRP A 264 -14.90 -12.30 -6.32
CA TRP A 264 -15.72 -12.60 -7.48
C TRP A 264 -14.86 -12.81 -8.73
N GLU A 265 -15.44 -13.49 -9.70
CA GLU A 265 -14.80 -13.85 -10.96
C GLU A 265 -15.20 -12.88 -12.06
N TYR A 266 -14.23 -12.21 -12.67
CA TYR A 266 -14.47 -11.41 -13.86
C TYR A 266 -14.77 -12.33 -15.04
N THR A 267 -15.83 -12.01 -15.79
CA THR A 267 -16.17 -12.68 -17.05
C THR A 267 -16.52 -11.63 -18.09
N LEU A 268 -16.20 -11.90 -19.36
CA LEU A 268 -16.55 -11.00 -20.47
C LEU A 268 -18.06 -10.72 -20.56
N SER A 269 -18.90 -11.67 -20.14
CA SER A 269 -20.35 -11.50 -20.13
C SER A 269 -20.84 -10.40 -19.17
N LEU A 270 -20.09 -10.08 -18.13
CA LEU A 270 -20.47 -9.01 -17.18
C LEU A 270 -20.53 -7.62 -17.81
N ILE A 271 -19.65 -7.35 -18.80
CA ILE A 271 -19.67 -6.08 -19.52
C ILE A 271 -20.73 -6.05 -20.63
N HIS A 272 -21.18 -7.19 -21.13
CA HIS A 272 -22.25 -7.26 -22.14
C HIS A 272 -23.66 -7.20 -21.52
N ILE A 273 -23.84 -7.52 -20.24
CA ILE A 273 -25.13 -7.41 -19.54
C ILE A 273 -25.55 -5.95 -19.37
N SER A 274 -24.61 -5.03 -19.43
CA SER A 274 -24.86 -3.60 -19.23
C SER A 274 -25.09 -2.82 -20.54
N GLU A 275 -25.05 -3.46 -21.71
CA GLU A 275 -25.49 -2.84 -22.96
C GLU A 275 -27.01 -2.90 -23.07
N PRO A 276 -27.71 -1.78 -23.36
CA PRO A 276 -29.15 -1.72 -23.48
C PRO A 276 -29.69 -2.50 -24.67
#